data_8442f8ee4082b9dc99b3c7eb2287bb25
#
_entry.id   8442f8ee4082b9dc99b3c7eb2287bb25
#
_cell.length_a   1.000
_cell.length_b   1.000
_cell.length_c   1.000
_cell.angle_alpha   90.00
_cell.angle_beta   90.00
_cell.angle_gamma   90.00
#
_symmetry.space_group_name_H-M   'P 1'
#
loop_
_entity.id
_entity.type
_entity.pdbx_description
1 polymer ?
#
loop_
_entity_poly.entity_id
_entity_poly.type
_entity_poly.pdbx_seq_one_letter_code
_entity_poly.pdbx_strand_id
1 'polypeptide(L)'
;MPAATTAPWPSWAGPAMLIAGAIAIGFAPIGLRLSAFEPQATGFWRFAFALPLIALVIKAQGGTIGRPSPMALLAGMFFGLDIAFWHASLVMTSVANATFLVNLGNAAVGLVAWAVLRERPARIWLVALAMALTGAFMLSRGAANAGGAALSGDLLAVVAAVMVGLYLFFAKLARRQTGAMAVLFWSTATTLAVSAIACGVRGETLIPPDPIWFLWPLALAIVAHIIGQGLIIAGVGATPAALAGLLLLIQPVAAALAAWPLFGEALTTMQLAGCALVLAGVWLAGRR
;
A
#
# COMPACT_ATOMS: atom_id res chain seq x y z
N MET A 1 -7.46 -24.72 -23.69
CA MET A 1 -7.03 -23.53 -24.40
C MET A 1 -5.61 -23.22 -23.94
N PRO A 2 -4.62 -23.12 -24.82
CA PRO A 2 -3.27 -22.76 -24.44
C PRO A 2 -3.29 -21.32 -23.89
N ALA A 3 -2.64 -21.13 -22.74
CA ALA A 3 -2.43 -19.82 -22.16
C ALA A 3 -1.71 -18.95 -23.20
N ALA A 4 -2.28 -17.79 -23.52
CA ALA A 4 -1.60 -16.82 -24.35
C ALA A 4 -0.26 -16.50 -23.68
N THR A 5 0.83 -16.92 -24.30
CA THR A 5 2.18 -16.53 -23.92
C THR A 5 2.32 -15.05 -24.27
N THR A 6 1.90 -14.18 -23.35
CA THR A 6 2.29 -12.77 -23.41
C THR A 6 3.81 -12.74 -23.37
N ALA A 7 4.45 -12.05 -24.30
CA ALA A 7 5.89 -11.84 -24.31
C ALA A 7 6.36 -11.45 -22.90
N PRO A 8 7.45 -12.03 -22.39
CA PRO A 8 7.89 -11.73 -21.04
C PRO A 8 8.17 -10.22 -20.96
N TRP A 9 7.55 -9.58 -19.94
CA TRP A 9 7.78 -8.17 -19.65
C TRP A 9 9.28 -7.92 -19.51
N PRO A 10 9.80 -6.80 -20.02
CA PRO A 10 11.21 -6.46 -19.80
C PRO A 10 11.50 -6.40 -18.29
N SER A 11 12.70 -6.77 -17.89
CA SER A 11 13.09 -6.93 -16.48
C SER A 11 12.87 -5.67 -15.62
N TRP A 12 12.85 -4.50 -16.22
CA TRP A 12 12.59 -3.22 -15.57
C TRP A 12 11.09 -2.94 -15.34
N ALA A 13 10.18 -3.62 -16.04
CA ALA A 13 8.75 -3.29 -16.00
C ALA A 13 8.13 -3.55 -14.61
N GLY A 14 8.46 -4.67 -13.96
CA GLY A 14 7.99 -4.96 -12.60
C GLY A 14 8.41 -3.90 -11.59
N PRO A 15 9.71 -3.59 -11.46
CA PRO A 15 10.17 -2.49 -10.62
C PRO A 15 9.53 -1.13 -10.94
N ALA A 16 9.39 -0.78 -12.22
CA ALA A 16 8.74 0.47 -12.62
C ALA A 16 7.27 0.55 -12.19
N MET A 17 6.52 -0.55 -12.33
CA MET A 17 5.14 -0.64 -11.85
C MET A 17 5.07 -0.46 -10.31
N LEU A 18 5.99 -1.05 -9.57
CA LEU A 18 6.05 -0.89 -8.11
C LEU A 18 6.35 0.55 -7.69
N ILE A 19 7.29 1.22 -8.36
CA ILE A 19 7.61 2.63 -8.10
C ILE A 19 6.40 3.52 -8.42
N ALA A 20 5.79 3.37 -9.60
CA ALA A 20 4.62 4.15 -9.98
C ALA A 20 3.43 3.89 -9.04
N GLY A 21 3.20 2.63 -8.67
CA GLY A 21 2.19 2.23 -7.69
C GLY A 21 2.44 2.81 -6.30
N ALA A 22 3.70 2.78 -5.84
CA ALA A 22 4.11 3.37 -4.56
C ALA A 22 3.86 4.89 -4.53
N ILE A 23 4.20 5.60 -5.61
CA ILE A 23 3.91 7.04 -5.75
C ILE A 23 2.41 7.29 -5.69
N ALA A 24 1.60 6.55 -6.45
CA ALA A 24 0.15 6.72 -6.45
C ALA A 24 -0.48 6.43 -5.08
N ILE A 25 -0.01 5.41 -4.36
CA ILE A 25 -0.47 5.12 -2.99
C ILE A 25 0.02 6.18 -1.99
N GLY A 26 1.16 6.82 -2.24
CA GLY A 26 1.64 7.94 -1.42
C GLY A 26 0.63 9.10 -1.29
N PHE A 27 -0.34 9.21 -2.21
CA PHE A 27 -1.45 10.16 -2.10
C PHE A 27 -2.60 9.67 -1.18
N ALA A 28 -2.58 8.42 -0.71
CA ALA A 28 -3.66 7.90 0.13
C ALA A 28 -3.82 8.67 1.46
N PRO A 29 -2.77 8.99 2.23
CA PRO A 29 -2.90 9.81 3.44
C PRO A 29 -3.48 11.21 3.16
N ILE A 30 -3.18 11.79 1.99
CA ILE A 30 -3.69 13.10 1.55
C ILE A 30 -5.20 13.02 1.32
N GLY A 31 -5.66 12.06 0.53
CA GLY A 31 -7.08 11.87 0.28
C GLY A 31 -7.86 11.51 1.55
N LEU A 32 -7.25 10.76 2.48
CA LEU A 32 -7.83 10.48 3.79
C LEU A 32 -7.98 11.77 4.63
N ARG A 33 -6.97 12.64 4.64
CA ARG A 33 -6.99 13.92 5.38
C ARG A 33 -8.01 14.92 4.80
N LEU A 34 -8.26 14.87 3.49
CA LEU A 34 -9.22 15.72 2.80
C LEU A 34 -10.64 15.16 2.82
N SER A 35 -10.80 13.88 3.18
CA SER A 35 -12.11 13.24 3.30
C SER A 35 -12.87 13.81 4.49
N ALA A 36 -14.16 14.05 4.30
CA ALA A 36 -15.07 14.44 5.37
C ALA A 36 -15.63 13.21 6.16
N PHE A 37 -15.42 12.00 5.64
CA PHE A 37 -15.70 10.78 6.38
C PHE A 37 -14.60 10.47 7.40
N GLU A 38 -14.97 9.73 8.44
CA GLU A 38 -14.00 9.11 9.33
C GLU A 38 -13.13 8.07 8.59
N PRO A 39 -11.97 7.71 9.14
CA PRO A 39 -10.98 6.89 8.42
C PRO A 39 -11.49 5.56 7.88
N GLN A 40 -12.26 4.78 8.68
CA GLN A 40 -12.78 3.48 8.23
C GLN A 40 -13.84 3.66 7.14
N ALA A 41 -14.74 4.63 7.29
CA ALA A 41 -15.77 4.94 6.31
C ALA A 41 -15.17 5.42 4.99
N THR A 42 -14.10 6.24 5.03
CA THR A 42 -13.32 6.61 3.83
C THR A 42 -12.75 5.37 3.14
N GLY A 43 -12.17 4.44 3.91
CA GLY A 43 -11.66 3.17 3.40
C GLY A 43 -12.76 2.31 2.77
N PHE A 44 -13.89 2.16 3.45
CA PHE A 44 -15.05 1.41 2.94
C PHE A 44 -15.49 1.95 1.57
N TRP A 45 -15.76 3.25 1.45
CA TRP A 45 -16.21 3.83 0.19
C TRP A 45 -15.16 3.79 -0.90
N ARG A 46 -13.87 3.91 -0.57
CA ARG A 46 -12.77 3.69 -1.51
C ARG A 46 -12.88 2.31 -2.17
N PHE A 47 -13.12 1.25 -1.41
CA PHE A 47 -13.21 -0.11 -1.96
C PHE A 47 -14.58 -0.38 -2.60
N ALA A 48 -15.66 0.20 -2.08
CA ALA A 48 -17.00 0.09 -2.66
C ALA A 48 -17.06 0.70 -4.07
N PHE A 49 -16.40 1.84 -4.30
CA PHE A 49 -16.27 2.43 -5.64
C PHE A 49 -15.26 1.69 -6.52
N ALA A 50 -14.15 1.22 -5.95
CA ALA A 50 -13.13 0.54 -6.72
C ALA A 50 -13.63 -0.77 -7.33
N LEU A 51 -14.42 -1.56 -6.60
CA LEU A 51 -14.85 -2.90 -7.03
C LEU A 51 -15.62 -2.89 -8.36
N PRO A 52 -16.71 -2.10 -8.54
CA PRO A 52 -17.42 -2.04 -9.82
C PRO A 52 -16.55 -1.43 -10.93
N LEU A 53 -15.70 -0.45 -10.63
CA LEU A 53 -14.80 0.15 -11.61
C LEU A 53 -13.75 -0.87 -12.11
N ILE A 54 -13.19 -1.70 -11.24
CA ILE A 54 -12.27 -2.78 -11.63
C ILE A 54 -13.00 -3.78 -12.54
N ALA A 55 -14.23 -4.16 -12.19
CA ALA A 55 -15.04 -5.05 -13.03
C ALA A 55 -15.30 -4.45 -14.42
N LEU A 56 -15.57 -3.14 -14.48
CA LEU A 56 -15.76 -2.41 -15.74
C LEU A 56 -14.47 -2.40 -16.58
N VAL A 57 -13.32 -2.13 -15.95
CA VAL A 57 -12.00 -2.15 -16.63
C VAL A 57 -11.72 -3.55 -17.20
N ILE A 58 -11.98 -4.62 -16.43
CA ILE A 58 -11.79 -6.00 -16.91
C ILE A 58 -12.65 -6.27 -18.14
N LYS A 59 -13.93 -5.89 -18.10
CA LYS A 59 -14.86 -6.06 -19.22
C LYS A 59 -14.45 -5.24 -20.44
N ALA A 60 -14.06 -3.98 -20.25
CA ALA A 60 -13.63 -3.10 -21.33
C ALA A 60 -12.37 -3.63 -22.05
N GLN A 61 -11.52 -4.38 -21.34
CA GLN A 61 -10.36 -5.08 -21.92
C GLN A 61 -10.71 -6.44 -22.57
N GLY A 62 -11.98 -6.79 -22.66
CA GLY A 62 -12.42 -8.10 -23.17
C GLY A 62 -12.12 -9.27 -22.24
N GLY A 63 -11.74 -8.99 -20.98
CA GLY A 63 -11.41 -10.00 -19.99
C GLY A 63 -12.62 -10.53 -19.21
N THR A 64 -12.36 -11.56 -18.40
CA THR A 64 -13.31 -12.11 -17.43
C THR A 64 -12.71 -12.05 -16.03
N ILE A 65 -13.57 -11.84 -15.03
CA ILE A 65 -13.13 -11.79 -13.62
C ILE A 65 -12.54 -13.13 -13.17
N GLY A 66 -13.03 -14.23 -13.75
CA GLY A 66 -12.62 -15.57 -13.38
C GLY A 66 -13.09 -16.01 -11.99
N ARG A 67 -12.69 -17.21 -11.58
CA ARG A 67 -13.02 -17.74 -10.24
C ARG A 67 -12.11 -17.12 -9.18
N PRO A 68 -12.59 -16.97 -7.92
CA PRO A 68 -11.77 -16.50 -6.82
C PRO A 68 -10.59 -17.45 -6.55
N SER A 69 -9.40 -16.90 -6.45
CA SER A 69 -8.22 -17.63 -5.95
C SER A 69 -8.18 -17.53 -4.43
N PRO A 70 -8.02 -18.64 -3.68
CA PRO A 70 -7.88 -18.59 -2.23
C PRO A 70 -6.75 -17.63 -1.78
N MET A 71 -5.65 -17.57 -2.54
CA MET A 71 -4.54 -16.66 -2.24
C MET A 71 -4.94 -15.19 -2.47
N ALA A 72 -5.78 -14.90 -3.48
CA ALA A 72 -6.29 -13.54 -3.70
C ALA A 72 -7.27 -13.12 -2.60
N LEU A 73 -8.13 -14.03 -2.12
CA LEU A 73 -9.03 -13.76 -1.01
C LEU A 73 -8.25 -13.51 0.30
N LEU A 74 -7.24 -14.35 0.59
CA LEU A 74 -6.35 -14.14 1.75
C LEU A 74 -5.59 -12.81 1.64
N ALA A 75 -5.07 -12.47 0.46
CA ALA A 75 -4.45 -11.17 0.23
C ALA A 75 -5.42 -10.03 0.57
N GLY A 76 -6.66 -10.10 0.10
CA GLY A 76 -7.67 -9.08 0.40
C GLY A 76 -8.04 -9.02 1.88
N MET A 77 -8.14 -10.15 2.56
CA MET A 77 -8.38 -10.20 3.99
C MET A 77 -7.27 -9.49 4.77
N PHE A 78 -6.01 -9.81 4.48
CA PHE A 78 -4.88 -9.18 5.16
C PHE A 78 -4.72 -7.71 4.82
N PHE A 79 -5.02 -7.31 3.58
CA PHE A 79 -5.04 -5.90 3.20
C PHE A 79 -6.18 -5.12 3.91
N GLY A 80 -7.35 -5.72 4.04
CA GLY A 80 -8.46 -5.12 4.80
C GLY A 80 -8.11 -4.94 6.29
N LEU A 81 -7.48 -5.96 6.89
CA LEU A 81 -7.00 -5.88 8.27
C LEU A 81 -5.89 -4.84 8.45
N ASP A 82 -4.92 -4.77 7.50
CA ASP A 82 -3.90 -3.72 7.49
C ASP A 82 -4.56 -2.33 7.53
N ILE A 83 -5.45 -2.05 6.60
CA ILE A 83 -6.16 -0.76 6.52
C ILE A 83 -6.95 -0.49 7.80
N ALA A 84 -7.65 -1.48 8.35
CA ALA A 84 -8.44 -1.32 9.58
C ALA A 84 -7.55 -0.96 10.78
N PHE A 85 -6.45 -1.67 10.99
CA PHE A 85 -5.52 -1.40 12.08
C PHE A 85 -4.73 -0.09 11.87
N TRP A 86 -4.31 0.20 10.64
CA TRP A 86 -3.63 1.45 10.32
C TRP A 86 -4.55 2.66 10.56
N HIS A 87 -5.78 2.64 10.08
CA HIS A 87 -6.76 3.70 10.34
C HIS A 87 -7.05 3.86 11.83
N ALA A 88 -7.15 2.75 12.59
CA ALA A 88 -7.32 2.81 14.04
C ALA A 88 -6.09 3.41 14.73
N SER A 89 -4.88 3.16 14.22
CA SER A 89 -3.65 3.73 14.78
C SER A 89 -3.56 5.24 14.56
N LEU A 90 -4.04 5.75 13.41
CA LEU A 90 -3.99 7.18 13.06
C LEU A 90 -4.71 8.10 14.04
N VAL A 91 -5.71 7.59 14.76
CA VAL A 91 -6.44 8.35 15.80
C VAL A 91 -5.82 8.23 17.19
N MET A 92 -4.78 7.39 17.34
CA MET A 92 -4.16 7.08 18.65
C MET A 92 -2.67 7.46 18.71
N THR A 93 -1.99 7.59 17.56
CA THR A 93 -0.59 8.03 17.47
C THR A 93 -0.43 9.04 16.34
N SER A 94 0.77 9.64 16.17
CA SER A 94 0.98 10.57 15.05
C SER A 94 0.89 9.86 13.70
N VAL A 95 0.32 10.53 12.69
CA VAL A 95 0.22 10.02 11.32
C VAL A 95 1.57 9.58 10.78
N ALA A 96 2.62 10.36 11.09
CA ALA A 96 3.98 10.06 10.67
C ALA A 96 4.51 8.77 11.29
N ASN A 97 4.28 8.57 12.60
CA ASN A 97 4.73 7.37 13.31
C ASN A 97 3.95 6.14 12.86
N ALA A 98 2.61 6.23 12.76
CA ALA A 98 1.78 5.15 12.24
C ALA A 98 2.20 4.73 10.81
N THR A 99 2.43 5.72 9.94
CA THR A 99 2.86 5.45 8.55
C THR A 99 4.26 4.85 8.49
N PHE A 100 5.20 5.32 9.33
CA PHE A 100 6.52 4.71 9.43
C PHE A 100 6.44 3.25 9.87
N LEU A 101 5.72 2.97 10.96
CA LEU A 101 5.62 1.63 11.52
C LEU A 101 4.97 0.64 10.53
N VAL A 102 3.89 1.03 9.84
CA VAL A 102 3.26 0.16 8.84
C VAL A 102 4.19 -0.14 7.65
N ASN A 103 5.03 0.81 7.26
CA ASN A 103 6.00 0.61 6.18
C ASN A 103 7.11 -0.39 6.53
N LEU A 104 7.34 -0.70 7.82
CA LEU A 104 8.23 -1.81 8.22
C LEU A 104 7.72 -3.15 7.69
N GLY A 105 6.41 -3.32 7.52
CA GLY A 105 5.82 -4.51 6.91
C GLY A 105 6.20 -4.69 5.44
N ASN A 106 6.25 -3.60 4.67
CA ASN A 106 6.74 -3.62 3.30
C ASN A 106 8.21 -4.09 3.24
N ALA A 107 9.03 -3.60 4.16
CA ALA A 107 10.42 -4.02 4.28
C ALA A 107 10.57 -5.49 4.71
N ALA A 108 9.72 -5.96 5.63
CA ALA A 108 9.75 -7.33 6.15
C ALA A 108 9.38 -8.39 5.10
N VAL A 109 8.64 -8.04 4.05
CA VAL A 109 8.27 -8.95 2.96
C VAL A 109 9.49 -9.67 2.38
N GLY A 110 10.60 -8.98 2.20
CA GLY A 110 11.84 -9.59 1.72
C GLY A 110 12.40 -10.65 2.67
N LEU A 111 12.31 -10.42 3.97
CA LEU A 111 12.77 -11.37 5.00
C LEU A 111 11.84 -12.58 5.06
N VAL A 112 10.52 -12.37 5.01
CA VAL A 112 9.53 -13.46 4.96
C VAL A 112 9.69 -14.30 3.70
N ALA A 113 9.87 -13.69 2.54
CA ALA A 113 10.11 -14.40 1.29
C ALA A 113 11.42 -15.20 1.32
N TRP A 114 12.45 -14.67 1.94
CA TRP A 114 13.69 -15.40 2.16
C TRP A 114 13.46 -16.64 3.04
N ALA A 115 12.79 -16.49 4.16
CA ALA A 115 12.53 -17.58 5.10
C ALA A 115 11.63 -18.68 4.49
N VAL A 116 10.55 -18.28 3.78
CA VAL A 116 9.50 -19.19 3.30
C VAL A 116 9.74 -19.65 1.87
N LEU A 117 10.07 -18.74 0.96
CA LEU A 117 10.26 -19.03 -0.47
C LEU A 117 11.72 -19.35 -0.82
N ARG A 118 12.64 -19.22 0.15
CA ARG A 118 14.10 -19.38 -0.02
C ARG A 118 14.69 -18.42 -1.08
N GLU A 119 14.03 -17.31 -1.34
CA GLU A 119 14.52 -16.24 -2.20
C GLU A 119 15.60 -15.45 -1.46
N ARG A 120 16.86 -15.87 -1.55
CA ARG A 120 17.99 -15.21 -0.86
C ARG A 120 18.23 -13.81 -1.43
N PRO A 121 18.07 -12.72 -0.63
CA PRO A 121 18.39 -11.39 -1.10
C PRO A 121 19.91 -11.23 -1.28
N ALA A 122 20.31 -10.38 -2.23
CA ALA A 122 21.71 -10.01 -2.38
C ALA A 122 22.21 -9.25 -1.13
N ARG A 123 23.50 -9.38 -0.77
CA ARG A 123 24.06 -8.69 0.43
C ARG A 123 23.85 -7.19 0.39
N ILE A 124 23.95 -6.59 -0.79
CA ILE A 124 23.71 -5.15 -1.00
C ILE A 124 22.28 -4.72 -0.65
N TRP A 125 21.31 -5.66 -0.70
CA TRP A 125 19.94 -5.40 -0.30
C TRP A 125 19.83 -5.05 1.18
N LEU A 126 20.62 -5.67 2.06
CA LEU A 126 20.62 -5.34 3.49
C LEU A 126 21.05 -3.89 3.74
N VAL A 127 22.07 -3.42 3.01
CA VAL A 127 22.52 -2.03 3.09
C VAL A 127 21.44 -1.10 2.56
N ALA A 128 20.87 -1.41 1.40
CA ALA A 128 19.78 -0.65 0.80
C ALA A 128 18.55 -0.57 1.73
N LEU A 129 18.20 -1.69 2.37
CA LEU A 129 17.11 -1.76 3.35
C LEU A 129 17.40 -0.87 4.57
N ALA A 130 18.60 -0.97 5.15
CA ALA A 130 19.00 -0.13 6.29
C ALA A 130 18.93 1.36 5.94
N MET A 131 19.43 1.77 4.76
CA MET A 131 19.32 3.14 4.27
C MET A 131 17.85 3.58 4.14
N ALA A 132 17.02 2.77 3.49
CA ALA A 132 15.63 3.12 3.26
C ALA A 132 14.82 3.20 4.59
N LEU A 133 15.06 2.30 5.53
CA LEU A 133 14.41 2.34 6.85
C LEU A 133 14.89 3.54 7.69
N THR A 134 16.18 3.85 7.67
CA THR A 134 16.70 5.03 8.34
C THR A 134 16.10 6.32 7.75
N GLY A 135 16.02 6.41 6.42
CA GLY A 135 15.39 7.53 5.74
C GLY A 135 13.90 7.67 6.06
N ALA A 136 13.14 6.56 6.08
CA ALA A 136 11.74 6.55 6.47
C ALA A 136 11.55 6.96 7.95
N PHE A 137 12.45 6.54 8.84
CA PHE A 137 12.47 6.99 10.24
C PHE A 137 12.73 8.50 10.36
N MET A 138 13.70 9.05 9.61
CA MET A 138 13.96 10.50 9.58
C MET A 138 12.75 11.29 9.08
N LEU A 139 12.03 10.77 8.07
CA LEU A 139 10.77 11.35 7.59
C LEU A 139 9.71 11.40 8.70
N SER A 140 9.56 10.32 9.46
CA SER A 140 8.56 10.25 10.53
C SER A 140 8.87 11.20 11.68
N ARG A 141 10.15 11.34 12.05
CA ARG A 141 10.58 12.21 13.17
C ARG A 141 10.46 13.70 12.86
N GLY A 142 10.66 14.11 11.61
CA GLY A 142 10.50 15.50 11.21
C GLY A 142 9.05 16.01 11.32
N ALA A 143 8.06 15.12 11.32
CA ALA A 143 6.64 15.42 11.47
C ALA A 143 6.11 15.28 12.92
N ALA A 144 6.98 14.97 13.90
CA ALA A 144 6.59 14.50 15.23
C ALA A 144 6.06 15.59 16.20
N ASN A 145 5.73 16.80 15.75
CA ASN A 145 5.31 17.89 16.64
C ASN A 145 3.81 17.89 17.00
N ALA A 146 3.06 16.85 16.68
CA ALA A 146 1.62 16.81 16.96
C ALA A 146 1.22 15.52 17.69
N GLY A 147 1.02 15.65 19.00
CA GLY A 147 0.31 14.66 19.83
C GLY A 147 1.19 13.57 20.42
N GLY A 148 1.03 13.30 21.70
CA GLY A 148 1.71 12.22 22.42
C GLY A 148 1.41 10.86 21.77
N ALA A 149 2.45 10.13 21.38
CA ALA A 149 2.32 8.77 20.86
C ALA A 149 1.79 7.86 21.98
N ALA A 150 0.56 7.38 21.85
CA ALA A 150 0.06 6.33 22.73
C ALA A 150 0.65 4.99 22.26
N LEU A 151 1.24 4.23 23.17
CA LEU A 151 1.80 2.90 22.89
C LEU A 151 0.79 1.98 22.20
N SER A 152 -0.49 2.10 22.54
CA SER A 152 -1.57 1.35 21.89
C SER A 152 -1.71 1.65 20.39
N GLY A 153 -1.58 2.93 19.99
CA GLY A 153 -1.58 3.33 18.58
C GLY A 153 -0.39 2.75 17.81
N ASP A 154 0.79 2.79 18.43
CA ASP A 154 2.01 2.22 17.85
C ASP A 154 1.91 0.70 17.68
N LEU A 155 1.34 -0.01 18.69
CA LEU A 155 1.09 -1.45 18.61
C LEU A 155 0.11 -1.80 17.48
N LEU A 156 -0.95 -1.01 17.29
CA LEU A 156 -1.87 -1.20 16.15
C LEU A 156 -1.17 -1.01 14.82
N ALA A 157 -0.29 -0.01 14.69
CA ALA A 157 0.50 0.20 13.49
C ALA A 157 1.49 -0.96 13.22
N VAL A 158 2.06 -1.57 14.26
CA VAL A 158 2.89 -2.78 14.13
C VAL A 158 2.05 -3.99 13.69
N VAL A 159 0.84 -4.14 14.20
CA VAL A 159 -0.09 -5.18 13.71
C VAL A 159 -0.41 -4.93 12.23
N ALA A 160 -0.70 -3.70 11.84
CA ALA A 160 -0.90 -3.34 10.44
C ALA A 160 0.32 -3.69 9.58
N ALA A 161 1.54 -3.45 10.07
CA ALA A 161 2.78 -3.84 9.39
C ALA A 161 2.86 -5.36 9.12
N VAL A 162 2.44 -6.19 10.07
CA VAL A 162 2.36 -7.65 9.85
C VAL A 162 1.32 -7.97 8.79
N MET A 163 0.16 -7.33 8.83
CA MET A 163 -0.93 -7.56 7.88
C MET A 163 -0.54 -7.17 6.45
N VAL A 164 0.09 -5.99 6.24
CA VAL A 164 0.55 -5.59 4.90
C VAL A 164 1.64 -6.53 4.37
N GLY A 165 2.52 -7.02 5.24
CA GLY A 165 3.52 -8.03 4.87
C GLY A 165 2.88 -9.34 4.38
N LEU A 166 1.86 -9.83 5.09
CA LEU A 166 1.08 -11.01 4.69
C LEU A 166 0.28 -10.75 3.41
N TYR A 167 -0.32 -9.57 3.27
CA TYR A 167 -0.99 -9.16 2.04
C TYR A 167 -0.06 -9.29 0.83
N LEU A 168 1.12 -8.67 0.86
CA LEU A 168 2.07 -8.71 -0.25
C LEU A 168 2.56 -10.13 -0.55
N PHE A 169 2.77 -10.95 0.49
CA PHE A 169 3.13 -12.34 0.35
C PHE A 169 2.05 -13.15 -0.37
N PHE A 170 0.79 -13.05 0.05
CA PHE A 170 -0.32 -13.77 -0.58
C PHE A 170 -0.65 -13.21 -1.96
N ALA A 171 -0.54 -11.89 -2.17
CA ALA A 171 -0.67 -11.29 -3.50
C ALA A 171 0.38 -11.85 -4.47
N LYS A 172 1.64 -11.98 -4.04
CA LYS A 172 2.70 -12.61 -4.85
C LYS A 172 2.37 -14.08 -5.17
N LEU A 173 1.87 -14.85 -4.21
CA LEU A 173 1.44 -16.23 -4.46
C LEU A 173 0.27 -16.30 -5.45
N ALA A 174 -0.74 -15.46 -5.29
CA ALA A 174 -1.89 -15.37 -6.19
C ALA A 174 -1.45 -15.04 -7.62
N ARG A 175 -0.46 -14.13 -7.78
CA ARG A 175 0.10 -13.74 -9.08
C ARG A 175 0.82 -14.86 -9.84
N ARG A 176 1.21 -15.95 -9.17
CA ARG A 176 1.81 -17.12 -9.85
C ARG A 176 0.81 -17.86 -10.74
N GLN A 177 -0.48 -17.76 -10.45
CA GLN A 177 -1.53 -18.54 -11.14
C GLN A 177 -2.65 -17.68 -11.72
N THR A 178 -2.74 -16.41 -11.31
CA THR A 178 -3.87 -15.53 -11.60
C THR A 178 -3.39 -14.20 -12.16
N GLY A 179 -4.10 -13.66 -13.15
CA GLY A 179 -3.84 -12.34 -13.75
C GLY A 179 -3.98 -11.20 -12.72
N ALA A 180 -3.24 -10.10 -12.90
CA ALA A 180 -3.20 -8.99 -11.94
C ALA A 180 -4.57 -8.40 -11.64
N MET A 181 -5.39 -8.17 -12.68
CA MET A 181 -6.72 -7.58 -12.54
C MET A 181 -7.68 -8.49 -11.77
N ALA A 182 -7.59 -9.82 -11.96
CA ALA A 182 -8.42 -10.76 -11.20
C ALA A 182 -7.96 -10.84 -9.73
N VAL A 183 -6.66 -10.79 -9.44
CA VAL A 183 -6.15 -10.69 -8.07
C VAL A 183 -6.62 -9.39 -7.43
N LEU A 184 -6.52 -8.26 -8.14
CA LEU A 184 -6.99 -6.96 -7.66
C LEU A 184 -8.49 -7.01 -7.34
N PHE A 185 -9.32 -7.55 -8.23
CA PHE A 185 -10.77 -7.65 -8.04
C PHE A 185 -11.12 -8.46 -6.80
N TRP A 186 -10.60 -9.69 -6.69
CA TRP A 186 -10.96 -10.59 -5.59
C TRP A 186 -10.38 -10.15 -4.25
N SER A 187 -9.19 -9.58 -4.25
CA SER A 187 -8.64 -8.97 -3.02
C SER A 187 -9.46 -7.74 -2.60
N THR A 188 -9.87 -6.88 -3.54
CA THR A 188 -10.72 -5.72 -3.24
C THR A 188 -12.08 -6.16 -2.66
N ALA A 189 -12.70 -7.23 -3.21
CA ALA A 189 -13.97 -7.73 -2.69
C ALA A 189 -13.86 -8.17 -1.23
N THR A 190 -12.78 -8.89 -0.88
CA THR A 190 -12.54 -9.31 0.50
C THR A 190 -12.18 -8.14 1.40
N THR A 191 -11.36 -7.20 0.89
CA THR A 191 -11.01 -5.96 1.62
C THR A 191 -12.24 -5.14 1.93
N LEU A 192 -13.18 -5.00 0.98
CA LEU A 192 -14.45 -4.31 1.19
C LEU A 192 -15.27 -4.96 2.32
N ALA A 193 -15.35 -6.29 2.36
CA ALA A 193 -16.04 -7.00 3.43
C ALA A 193 -15.40 -6.74 4.81
N VAL A 194 -14.07 -6.78 4.90
CA VAL A 194 -13.34 -6.46 6.14
C VAL A 194 -13.55 -5.00 6.54
N SER A 195 -13.51 -4.07 5.58
CA SER A 195 -13.74 -2.64 5.85
C SER A 195 -15.17 -2.36 6.34
N ALA A 196 -16.17 -3.08 5.81
CA ALA A 196 -17.56 -2.99 6.29
C ALA A 196 -17.67 -3.43 7.77
N ILE A 197 -17.00 -4.53 8.13
CA ILE A 197 -16.94 -5.00 9.52
C ILE A 197 -16.25 -3.96 10.41
N ALA A 198 -15.10 -3.41 9.94
CA ALA A 198 -14.35 -2.40 10.69
C ALA A 198 -15.18 -1.12 10.95
N CYS A 199 -15.95 -0.65 9.94
CA CYS A 199 -16.89 0.46 10.13
C CYS A 199 -17.96 0.14 11.16
N GLY A 200 -18.56 -1.06 11.11
CA GLY A 200 -19.57 -1.48 12.09
C GLY A 200 -19.01 -1.55 13.52
N VAL A 201 -17.80 -2.08 13.69
CA VAL A 201 -17.12 -2.16 15.00
C VAL A 201 -16.80 -0.77 15.57
N ARG A 202 -16.42 0.18 14.68
CA ARG A 202 -16.10 1.55 15.10
C ARG A 202 -17.34 2.44 15.23
N GLY A 203 -18.50 2.02 14.69
CA GLY A 203 -19.72 2.83 14.66
C GLY A 203 -19.62 4.04 13.75
N GLU A 204 -18.75 4.01 12.73
CA GLU A 204 -18.55 5.13 11.81
C GLU A 204 -19.71 5.25 10.81
N THR A 205 -20.13 6.49 10.53
CA THR A 205 -21.28 6.77 9.67
C THR A 205 -20.91 6.60 8.19
N LEU A 206 -21.66 5.73 7.48
CA LEU A 206 -21.47 5.50 6.03
C LEU A 206 -22.32 6.43 5.15
N ILE A 207 -23.36 7.03 5.70
CA ILE A 207 -24.27 7.91 4.96
C ILE A 207 -23.84 9.36 5.19
N PRO A 208 -23.36 10.07 4.14
CA PRO A 208 -22.94 11.46 4.30
C PRO A 208 -24.16 12.39 4.28
N PRO A 209 -24.08 13.55 4.97
CA PRO A 209 -25.11 14.58 4.86
C PRO A 209 -25.13 15.28 3.50
N ASP A 210 -24.01 15.27 2.75
CA ASP A 210 -23.89 15.86 1.42
C ASP A 210 -23.16 14.89 0.48
N PRO A 211 -23.67 14.62 -0.74
CA PRO A 211 -23.03 13.75 -1.74
C PRO A 211 -21.61 14.18 -2.13
N ILE A 212 -21.22 15.45 -1.96
CA ILE A 212 -19.84 15.93 -2.24
C ILE A 212 -18.79 15.20 -1.43
N TRP A 213 -19.15 14.63 -0.28
CA TRP A 213 -18.22 13.89 0.58
C TRP A 213 -17.68 12.63 -0.10
N PHE A 214 -18.37 12.07 -1.10
CA PHE A 214 -17.89 10.94 -1.86
C PHE A 214 -16.71 11.24 -2.79
N LEU A 215 -16.39 12.53 -3.03
CA LEU A 215 -15.35 12.94 -3.97
C LEU A 215 -13.98 12.32 -3.61
N TRP A 216 -13.57 12.42 -2.35
CA TRP A 216 -12.27 11.95 -1.92
C TRP A 216 -12.17 10.42 -1.87
N PRO A 217 -13.12 9.67 -1.31
CA PRO A 217 -13.16 8.22 -1.44
C PRO A 217 -13.14 7.73 -2.90
N LEU A 218 -13.84 8.41 -3.81
CA LEU A 218 -13.82 8.09 -5.25
C LEU A 218 -12.44 8.37 -5.87
N ALA A 219 -11.83 9.51 -5.55
CA ALA A 219 -10.47 9.82 -6.00
C ALA A 219 -9.46 8.79 -5.48
N LEU A 220 -9.58 8.38 -4.22
CA LEU A 220 -8.76 7.32 -3.62
C LEU A 220 -9.02 5.96 -4.29
N ALA A 221 -10.26 5.63 -4.66
CA ALA A 221 -10.58 4.42 -5.40
C ALA A 221 -9.85 4.38 -6.75
N ILE A 222 -9.81 5.49 -7.47
CA ILE A 222 -9.17 5.55 -8.80
C ILE A 222 -7.64 5.60 -8.64
N VAL A 223 -7.11 6.59 -7.94
CA VAL A 223 -5.66 6.88 -7.91
C VAL A 223 -4.91 5.85 -7.04
N ALA A 224 -5.30 5.75 -5.78
CA ALA A 224 -4.54 4.94 -4.84
C ALA A 224 -4.88 3.44 -4.94
N HIS A 225 -6.12 3.07 -5.32
CA HIS A 225 -6.50 1.67 -5.36
C HIS A 225 -6.42 1.06 -6.77
N ILE A 226 -7.16 1.56 -7.75
CA ILE A 226 -7.16 0.95 -9.09
C ILE A 226 -5.79 1.12 -9.75
N ILE A 227 -5.26 2.34 -9.79
CA ILE A 227 -3.96 2.60 -10.40
C ILE A 227 -2.84 2.11 -9.46
N GLY A 228 -2.77 2.64 -8.25
CA GLY A 228 -1.67 2.37 -7.33
C GLY A 228 -1.58 0.90 -6.94
N GLN A 229 -2.64 0.35 -6.37
CA GLN A 229 -2.67 -1.04 -5.92
C GLN A 229 -2.64 -2.03 -7.09
N GLY A 230 -3.28 -1.69 -8.22
CA GLY A 230 -3.22 -2.49 -9.45
C GLY A 230 -1.81 -2.62 -9.98
N LEU A 231 -1.04 -1.52 -10.03
CA LEU A 231 0.38 -1.53 -10.42
C LEU A 231 1.24 -2.32 -9.42
N ILE A 232 0.98 -2.20 -8.11
CA ILE A 232 1.71 -2.99 -7.10
C ILE A 232 1.46 -4.47 -7.30
N ILE A 233 0.20 -4.90 -7.44
CA ILE A 233 -0.13 -6.32 -7.66
C ILE A 233 0.51 -6.83 -8.96
N ALA A 234 0.50 -6.05 -10.03
CA ALA A 234 1.16 -6.41 -11.28
C ALA A 234 2.68 -6.53 -11.09
N GLY A 235 3.30 -5.55 -10.47
CA GLY A 235 4.74 -5.47 -10.24
C GLY A 235 5.28 -6.55 -9.29
N VAL A 236 4.56 -6.88 -8.21
CA VAL A 236 4.93 -7.95 -7.27
C VAL A 236 5.02 -9.31 -7.96
N GLY A 237 4.17 -9.57 -8.97
CA GLY A 237 4.22 -10.79 -9.77
C GLY A 237 5.50 -10.92 -10.62
N ALA A 238 6.11 -9.80 -11.00
CA ALA A 238 7.25 -9.73 -11.92
C ALA A 238 8.58 -9.32 -11.22
N THR A 239 8.57 -9.14 -9.88
CA THR A 239 9.73 -8.64 -9.13
C THR A 239 10.04 -9.57 -7.95
N PRO A 240 11.33 -9.84 -7.62
CA PRO A 240 11.69 -10.53 -6.39
C PRO A 240 11.11 -9.83 -5.16
N ALA A 241 10.61 -10.60 -4.19
CA ALA A 241 9.88 -10.04 -3.04
C ALA A 241 10.73 -9.05 -2.21
N ALA A 242 12.02 -9.33 -2.05
CA ALA A 242 12.94 -8.44 -1.35
C ALA A 242 13.05 -7.07 -2.01
N LEU A 243 13.18 -7.03 -3.33
CA LEU A 243 13.23 -5.78 -4.09
C LEU A 243 11.85 -5.09 -4.08
N ALA A 244 10.75 -5.84 -4.24
CA ALA A 244 9.41 -5.31 -4.23
C ALA A 244 9.12 -4.55 -2.92
N GLY A 245 9.36 -5.18 -1.76
CA GLY A 245 9.15 -4.54 -0.46
C GLY A 245 9.98 -3.27 -0.27
N LEU A 246 11.23 -3.27 -0.74
CA LEU A 246 12.10 -2.09 -0.64
C LEU A 246 11.61 -0.93 -1.53
N LEU A 247 11.16 -1.22 -2.76
CA LEU A 247 10.62 -0.21 -3.67
C LEU A 247 9.37 0.47 -3.10
N LEU A 248 8.56 -0.25 -2.33
CA LEU A 248 7.37 0.32 -1.69
C LEU A 248 7.68 1.36 -0.60
N LEU A 249 8.93 1.43 -0.09
CA LEU A 249 9.36 2.49 0.82
C LEU A 249 9.43 3.89 0.16
N ILE A 250 9.19 4.00 -1.15
CA ILE A 250 8.96 5.28 -1.84
C ILE A 250 7.65 5.94 -1.38
N GLN A 251 6.65 5.18 -0.90
CA GLN A 251 5.34 5.72 -0.50
C GLN A 251 5.44 6.91 0.47
N PRO A 252 6.17 6.83 1.60
CA PRO A 252 6.29 7.96 2.51
C PRO A 252 7.02 9.16 1.90
N VAL A 253 7.95 8.94 0.97
CA VAL A 253 8.61 10.04 0.24
C VAL A 253 7.60 10.75 -0.66
N ALA A 254 6.81 10.01 -1.43
CA ALA A 254 5.76 10.57 -2.28
C ALA A 254 4.71 11.33 -1.46
N ALA A 255 4.28 10.78 -0.32
CA ALA A 255 3.35 11.42 0.60
C ALA A 255 3.91 12.76 1.13
N ALA A 256 5.16 12.78 1.60
CA ALA A 256 5.79 13.98 2.13
C ALA A 256 5.97 15.07 1.07
N LEU A 257 6.46 14.70 -0.12
CA LEU A 257 6.63 15.63 -1.23
C LEU A 257 5.30 16.21 -1.74
N ALA A 258 4.23 15.42 -1.71
CA ALA A 258 2.90 15.88 -2.13
C ALA A 258 2.20 16.73 -1.04
N ALA A 259 2.41 16.44 0.25
CA ALA A 259 1.84 17.22 1.34
C ALA A 259 2.40 18.65 1.39
N TRP A 260 3.64 18.85 1.00
CA TRP A 260 4.28 20.18 1.00
C TRP A 260 3.47 21.23 0.21
N PRO A 261 3.25 21.10 -1.11
CA PRO A 261 2.50 22.11 -1.87
C PRO A 261 1.01 22.11 -1.53
N LEU A 262 0.42 20.97 -1.11
CA LEU A 262 -1.02 20.87 -0.87
C LEU A 262 -1.44 21.44 0.49
N PHE A 263 -0.59 21.34 1.50
CA PHE A 263 -0.90 21.77 2.87
C PHE A 263 0.04 22.84 3.40
N GLY A 264 1.01 23.31 2.59
CA GLY A 264 2.01 24.28 3.02
C GLY A 264 3.00 23.71 4.06
N GLU A 265 3.09 22.41 4.20
CA GLU A 265 3.96 21.73 5.17
C GLU A 265 5.40 21.64 4.63
N ALA A 266 6.18 22.73 4.80
CA ALA A 266 7.58 22.73 4.35
C ALA A 266 8.38 21.60 5.00
N LEU A 267 9.13 20.86 4.18
CA LEU A 267 9.98 19.77 4.67
C LEU A 267 11.16 20.32 5.45
N THR A 268 11.37 19.78 6.63
CA THR A 268 12.57 20.07 7.43
C THR A 268 13.82 19.49 6.76
N THR A 269 15.00 20.00 7.12
CA THR A 269 16.29 19.46 6.64
C THR A 269 16.41 17.96 6.92
N MET A 270 15.91 17.51 8.08
CA MET A 270 15.91 16.09 8.45
C MET A 270 15.00 15.26 7.53
N GLN A 271 13.82 15.78 7.16
CA GLN A 271 12.92 15.11 6.23
C GLN A 271 13.50 15.07 4.81
N LEU A 272 14.14 16.14 4.34
CA LEU A 272 14.83 16.16 3.04
C LEU A 272 15.96 15.13 2.99
N ALA A 273 16.79 15.06 4.06
CA ALA A 273 17.82 14.03 4.17
C ALA A 273 17.22 12.62 4.22
N GLY A 274 16.08 12.44 4.90
CA GLY A 274 15.32 11.19 4.91
C GLY A 274 14.85 10.78 3.52
N CYS A 275 14.26 11.69 2.75
CA CYS A 275 13.87 11.45 1.36
C CYS A 275 15.07 11.00 0.51
N ALA A 276 16.17 11.74 0.59
CA ALA A 276 17.39 11.42 -0.15
C ALA A 276 17.93 10.03 0.20
N LEU A 277 17.90 9.67 1.48
CA LEU A 277 18.38 8.37 1.95
C LEU A 277 17.50 7.21 1.50
N VAL A 278 16.15 7.37 1.51
CA VAL A 278 15.23 6.37 0.94
C VAL A 278 15.51 6.18 -0.55
N LEU A 279 15.59 7.28 -1.32
CA LEU A 279 15.83 7.20 -2.77
C LEU A 279 17.20 6.59 -3.10
N ALA A 280 18.23 6.91 -2.32
CA ALA A 280 19.57 6.30 -2.47
C ALA A 280 19.54 4.79 -2.17
N GLY A 281 18.80 4.36 -1.13
CA GLY A 281 18.62 2.95 -0.80
C GLY A 281 17.90 2.20 -1.93
N VAL A 282 16.81 2.77 -2.45
CA VAL A 282 16.06 2.20 -3.59
C VAL A 282 16.95 2.08 -4.83
N TRP A 283 17.70 3.12 -5.16
CA TRP A 283 18.62 3.13 -6.29
C TRP A 283 19.74 2.08 -6.14
N LEU A 284 20.31 1.96 -4.94
CA LEU A 284 21.34 0.97 -4.64
C LEU A 284 20.83 -0.47 -4.84
N ALA A 285 19.59 -0.75 -4.43
CA ALA A 285 18.97 -2.06 -4.61
C ALA A 285 18.70 -2.42 -6.09
N GLY A 286 18.52 -1.42 -6.93
CA GLY A 286 18.33 -1.59 -8.38
C GLY A 286 19.62 -1.87 -9.17
N ARG A 287 20.78 -1.65 -8.57
CA ARG A 287 22.09 -1.95 -9.18
C ARG A 287 22.40 -3.46 -9.02
N ARG A 288 22.03 -4.26 -10.00
CA ARG A 288 22.45 -5.66 -10.15
C ARG A 288 23.25 -5.83 -11.42
#